data_ec2ba5290634645af12bafc496677227
#
_entry.id   ec2ba5290634645af12bafc496677227
#
_cell.length_a   1.000
_cell.length_b   1.000
_cell.length_c   1.000
_cell.angle_alpha   90.00
_cell.angle_beta   90.00
_cell.angle_gamma   90.00
#
_symmetry.space_group_name_H-M   'P 1'
#
loop_
_entity.id
_entity.type
_entity.pdbx_description
1 polymer ?
#
loop_
_entity_poly.entity_id
_entity_poly.type
_entity_poly.pdbx_seq_one_letter_code
_entity_poly.pdbx_strand_id
1 'polypeptide(L)'
;MVNFFSNHKYEILLTGLLQHLFIGIFLNDLAFYTRVIWPINMLILSLTCLGIFWKKGKKESYFLLSLFALVSIMPIALPYFQETRFMEFISIIYVIFFGVILYEVMRFLVRPGYINLDIISASACGYLLIIEMHVFLMSFLLYRNPESLGTIDLTNPATAYIDLVYYASIVQTTIGFGDISPKAHYTKLISALFGIVGQFYTVVLIGILLSKFSTPSQDT
;
A
#
# COMPACT_ATOMS: atom_id res chain seq x y z
N MET A 1 -13.88 23.26 1.49
CA MET A 1 -13.14 22.14 0.89
C MET A 1 -12.01 21.63 1.80
N VAL A 2 -11.09 22.47 2.27
CA VAL A 2 -9.93 22.06 3.14
C VAL A 2 -10.37 21.36 4.42
N ASN A 3 -11.41 21.83 5.10
CA ASN A 3 -11.94 21.21 6.32
C ASN A 3 -12.55 19.82 6.07
N PHE A 4 -13.14 19.58 4.89
CA PHE A 4 -13.69 18.27 4.53
C PHE A 4 -12.58 17.23 4.40
N PHE A 5 -11.51 17.53 3.66
CA PHE A 5 -10.36 16.63 3.51
C PHE A 5 -9.63 16.35 4.83
N SER A 6 -9.58 17.31 5.74
CA SER A 6 -8.96 17.12 7.05
C SER A 6 -9.79 16.23 7.97
N ASN A 7 -11.13 16.28 7.85
CA ASN A 7 -12.05 15.53 8.70
C ASN A 7 -12.28 14.09 8.22
N HIS A 8 -12.08 13.80 6.94
CA HIS A 8 -12.30 12.48 6.32
C HIS A 8 -11.05 11.90 5.67
N LYS A 9 -9.88 12.21 6.21
CA LYS A 9 -8.58 11.86 5.59
C LYS A 9 -8.33 10.35 5.48
N TYR A 10 -8.79 9.55 6.45
CA TYR A 10 -8.59 8.11 6.45
C TYR A 10 -9.62 7.39 5.58
N GLU A 11 -10.85 7.87 5.51
CA GLU A 11 -11.86 7.36 4.58
C GLU A 11 -11.46 7.62 3.13
N ILE A 12 -10.91 8.81 2.86
CA ILE A 12 -10.40 9.18 1.53
C ILE A 12 -9.19 8.32 1.18
N LEU A 13 -8.26 8.12 2.12
CA LEU A 13 -7.12 7.22 1.92
C LEU A 13 -7.57 5.78 1.67
N LEU A 14 -8.52 5.29 2.46
CA LEU A 14 -9.06 3.93 2.31
C LEU A 14 -9.65 3.72 0.91
N THR A 15 -10.43 4.68 0.42
CA THR A 15 -11.00 4.65 -0.92
C THR A 15 -9.89 4.63 -1.98
N GLY A 16 -8.85 5.45 -1.82
CA GLY A 16 -7.70 5.47 -2.73
C GLY A 16 -6.92 4.16 -2.76
N LEU A 17 -6.70 3.54 -1.60
CA LEU A 17 -6.00 2.24 -1.50
C LEU A 17 -6.83 1.10 -2.12
N LEU A 18 -8.14 1.05 -1.84
CA LEU A 18 -9.02 0.05 -2.45
C LEU A 18 -9.09 0.21 -3.97
N GLN A 19 -9.17 1.45 -4.46
CA GLN A 19 -9.13 1.72 -5.88
C GLN A 19 -7.79 1.26 -6.47
N HIS A 20 -6.66 1.62 -5.85
CA HIS A 20 -5.33 1.28 -6.36
C HIS A 20 -5.11 -0.23 -6.45
N LEU A 21 -5.45 -0.97 -5.41
CA LEU A 21 -5.27 -2.43 -5.36
C LEU A 21 -6.21 -3.19 -6.33
N PHE A 22 -7.47 -2.74 -6.47
CA PHE A 22 -8.52 -3.58 -7.06
C PHE A 22 -9.16 -3.01 -8.35
N ILE A 23 -8.73 -1.84 -8.84
CA ILE A 23 -9.28 -1.27 -10.09
C ILE A 23 -9.09 -2.23 -11.28
N GLY A 24 -8.05 -3.08 -11.25
CA GLY A 24 -7.77 -4.08 -12.27
C GLY A 24 -8.90 -5.07 -12.50
N ILE A 25 -9.81 -5.28 -11.52
CA ILE A 25 -11.00 -6.15 -11.65
C ILE A 25 -11.91 -5.67 -12.81
N PHE A 26 -11.95 -4.37 -13.06
CA PHE A 26 -12.84 -3.76 -14.05
C PHE A 26 -12.17 -3.54 -15.41
N LEU A 27 -10.93 -3.96 -15.60
CA LEU A 27 -10.12 -3.63 -16.76
C LEU A 27 -9.67 -4.89 -17.50
N ASN A 28 -10.04 -4.97 -18.78
CA ASN A 28 -9.65 -6.08 -19.65
C ASN A 28 -8.41 -5.78 -20.49
N ASP A 29 -8.10 -4.49 -20.74
CA ASP A 29 -6.95 -4.04 -21.52
C ASP A 29 -5.78 -3.66 -20.58
N LEU A 30 -4.82 -4.59 -20.45
CA LEU A 30 -3.64 -4.40 -19.60
C LEU A 30 -2.64 -3.38 -20.17
N ALA A 31 -2.63 -3.17 -21.49
CA ALA A 31 -1.80 -2.14 -22.08
C ALA A 31 -2.34 -0.73 -21.77
N PHE A 32 -3.65 -0.55 -21.83
CA PHE A 32 -4.34 0.66 -21.39
C PHE A 32 -4.17 0.87 -19.89
N TYR A 33 -4.24 -0.19 -19.09
CA TYR A 33 -3.97 -0.13 -17.66
C TYR A 33 -2.58 0.46 -17.38
N THR A 34 -1.53 -0.09 -17.96
CA THR A 34 -0.14 0.34 -17.72
C THR A 34 0.10 1.79 -18.16
N ARG A 35 -0.44 2.18 -19.33
CA ARG A 35 -0.15 3.50 -19.93
C ARG A 35 -0.97 4.64 -19.35
N VAL A 36 -2.20 4.38 -18.94
CA VAL A 36 -3.16 5.42 -18.57
C VAL A 36 -3.65 5.27 -17.13
N ILE A 37 -4.14 4.09 -16.78
CA ILE A 37 -4.79 3.91 -15.49
C ILE A 37 -3.79 3.93 -14.34
N TRP A 38 -2.65 3.28 -14.47
CA TRP A 38 -1.62 3.26 -13.42
C TRP A 38 -1.12 4.67 -13.06
N PRO A 39 -0.69 5.53 -13.99
CA PRO A 39 -0.34 6.91 -13.65
C PRO A 39 -1.46 7.68 -12.95
N ILE A 40 -2.69 7.54 -13.43
CA ILE A 40 -3.87 8.19 -12.83
C ILE A 40 -4.10 7.66 -11.41
N ASN A 41 -4.04 6.36 -11.19
CA ASN A 41 -4.20 5.75 -9.88
C ASN A 41 -3.15 6.24 -8.88
N MET A 42 -1.88 6.29 -9.28
CA MET A 42 -0.81 6.78 -8.42
C MET A 42 -0.99 8.27 -8.09
N LEU A 43 -1.48 9.07 -9.04
CA LEU A 43 -1.79 10.46 -8.80
C LEU A 43 -2.96 10.60 -7.81
N ILE A 44 -4.05 9.85 -8.00
CA ILE A 44 -5.20 9.84 -7.09
C ILE A 44 -4.75 9.41 -5.69
N LEU A 45 -3.98 8.31 -5.58
CA LEU A 45 -3.49 7.82 -4.30
C LEU A 45 -2.59 8.84 -3.60
N SER A 46 -1.70 9.50 -4.34
CA SER A 46 -0.86 10.57 -3.79
C SER A 46 -1.70 11.73 -3.26
N LEU A 47 -2.75 12.14 -3.98
CA LEU A 47 -3.66 13.19 -3.55
C LEU A 47 -4.45 12.80 -2.29
N THR A 48 -4.91 11.54 -2.20
CA THR A 48 -5.63 11.04 -1.00
C THR A 48 -4.75 11.05 0.24
N CYS A 49 -3.45 10.84 0.08
CA CYS A 49 -2.48 10.87 1.18
C CYS A 49 -2.21 12.29 1.73
N LEU A 50 -2.39 13.35 0.93
CA LEU A 50 -2.08 14.72 1.35
C LEU A 50 -2.82 15.14 2.63
N GLY A 51 -4.05 14.66 2.83
CA GLY A 51 -4.85 14.95 4.01
C GLY A 51 -4.20 14.54 5.33
N ILE A 52 -3.39 13.47 5.33
CA ILE A 52 -2.71 12.95 6.52
C ILE A 52 -1.57 13.87 6.94
N PHE A 53 -0.92 14.51 5.98
CA PHE A 53 0.31 15.29 6.19
C PHE A 53 0.10 16.79 6.32
N TRP A 54 -1.14 17.27 6.20
CA TRP A 54 -1.48 18.70 6.14
C TRP A 54 -1.00 19.54 7.34
N LYS A 55 -0.82 18.93 8.51
CA LYS A 55 -0.43 19.63 9.75
C LYS A 55 1.05 19.49 10.11
N LYS A 56 1.90 19.04 9.19
CA LYS A 56 3.33 18.81 9.47
C LYS A 56 4.19 20.07 9.29
N GLY A 57 5.38 20.05 9.91
CA GLY A 57 6.35 21.13 9.81
C GLY A 57 6.89 21.32 8.39
N LYS A 58 7.40 22.52 8.06
CA LYS A 58 7.83 22.86 6.69
C LYS A 58 8.85 21.88 6.10
N LYS A 59 9.86 21.42 6.87
CA LYS A 59 10.88 20.49 6.37
C LYS A 59 10.32 19.11 6.03
N GLU A 60 9.48 18.56 6.90
CA GLU A 60 8.79 17.29 6.67
C GLU A 60 7.83 17.39 5.49
N SER A 61 7.15 18.52 5.34
CA SER A 61 6.26 18.80 4.23
C SER A 61 6.99 18.83 2.88
N TYR A 62 8.19 19.40 2.77
CA TYR A 62 8.95 19.39 1.51
C TYR A 62 9.46 18.00 1.14
N PHE A 63 9.92 17.21 2.09
CA PHE A 63 10.33 15.82 1.84
C PHE A 63 9.15 15.00 1.31
N LEU A 64 8.01 15.10 1.97
CA LEU A 64 6.80 14.41 1.55
C LEU A 64 6.32 14.86 0.17
N LEU A 65 6.29 16.18 -0.07
CA LEU A 65 5.90 16.72 -1.37
C LEU A 65 6.81 16.20 -2.49
N SER A 66 8.12 16.12 -2.25
CA SER A 66 9.06 15.55 -3.24
C SER A 66 8.82 14.06 -3.47
N LEU A 67 8.52 13.31 -2.43
CA LEU A 67 8.20 11.88 -2.52
C LEU A 67 6.88 11.67 -3.29
N PHE A 68 5.84 12.47 -2.99
CA PHE A 68 4.57 12.43 -3.71
C PHE A 68 4.72 12.80 -5.20
N ALA A 69 5.47 13.85 -5.49
CA ALA A 69 5.76 14.25 -6.86
C ALA A 69 6.49 13.12 -7.63
N LEU A 70 7.50 12.52 -6.99
CA LEU A 70 8.25 11.41 -7.57
C LEU A 70 7.35 10.21 -7.88
N VAL A 71 6.54 9.77 -6.91
CA VAL A 71 5.61 8.65 -7.04
C VAL A 71 4.55 8.90 -8.12
N SER A 72 4.09 10.14 -8.28
CA SER A 72 3.09 10.51 -9.29
C SER A 72 3.67 10.62 -10.71
N ILE A 73 4.92 11.05 -10.84
CA ILE A 73 5.57 11.28 -12.15
C ILE A 73 6.17 9.99 -12.71
N MET A 74 6.74 9.13 -11.86
CA MET A 74 7.41 7.90 -12.31
C MET A 74 6.56 6.97 -13.18
N PRO A 75 5.27 6.73 -12.89
CA PRO A 75 4.45 5.88 -13.74
C PRO A 75 4.27 6.41 -15.17
N ILE A 76 4.36 7.73 -15.35
CA ILE A 76 4.29 8.37 -16.68
C ILE A 76 5.52 8.01 -17.53
N ALA A 77 6.65 7.73 -16.88
CA ALA A 77 7.88 7.32 -17.54
C ALA A 77 7.91 5.82 -17.92
N LEU A 78 7.05 4.97 -17.33
CA LEU A 78 7.02 3.52 -17.57
C LEU A 78 6.96 3.11 -19.04
N PRO A 79 6.15 3.74 -19.92
CA PRO A 79 6.10 3.37 -21.33
C PRO A 79 7.41 3.61 -22.09
N TYR A 80 8.27 4.50 -21.56
CA TYR A 80 9.53 4.92 -22.20
C TYR A 80 10.74 4.16 -21.64
N PHE A 81 10.67 3.67 -20.40
CA PHE A 81 11.75 3.00 -19.69
C PHE A 81 11.28 1.62 -19.18
N GLN A 82 11.13 0.66 -20.09
CA GLN A 82 10.75 -0.73 -19.74
C GLN A 82 11.95 -1.56 -19.26
N GLU A 83 13.03 -0.94 -18.84
CA GLU A 83 14.19 -1.65 -18.32
C GLU A 83 13.93 -2.20 -16.92
N THR A 84 14.36 -3.42 -16.69
CA THR A 84 14.25 -4.14 -15.40
C THR A 84 14.79 -3.31 -14.23
N ARG A 85 15.89 -2.60 -14.43
CA ARG A 85 16.50 -1.72 -13.41
C ARG A 85 15.61 -0.53 -13.02
N PHE A 86 14.87 -0.01 -13.98
CA PHE A 86 13.92 1.07 -13.71
C PHE A 86 12.77 0.59 -12.82
N MET A 87 12.26 -0.63 -13.08
CA MET A 87 11.23 -1.25 -12.25
C MET A 87 11.73 -1.59 -10.84
N GLU A 88 12.97 -2.06 -10.69
CA GLU A 88 13.62 -2.24 -9.38
C GLU A 88 13.63 -0.93 -8.59
N PHE A 89 14.08 0.17 -9.22
CA PHE A 89 14.18 1.47 -8.56
C PHE A 89 12.82 2.04 -8.16
N ILE A 90 11.82 1.97 -9.04
CA ILE A 90 10.45 2.40 -8.74
C ILE A 90 9.89 1.61 -7.55
N SER A 91 10.08 0.31 -7.53
CA SER A 91 9.54 -0.56 -6.48
C SER A 91 10.08 -0.16 -5.09
N ILE A 92 11.37 0.16 -4.97
CA ILE A 92 11.95 0.65 -3.70
C ILE A 92 11.33 1.99 -3.29
N ILE A 93 11.12 2.91 -4.22
CA ILE A 93 10.48 4.20 -3.93
C ILE A 93 9.06 3.99 -3.40
N TYR A 94 8.32 3.06 -3.99
CA TYR A 94 6.97 2.74 -3.52
C TYR A 94 6.96 2.07 -2.14
N VAL A 95 7.93 1.19 -1.85
CA VAL A 95 8.08 0.64 -0.48
C VAL A 95 8.30 1.78 0.54
N ILE A 96 9.17 2.74 0.22
CA ILE A 96 9.42 3.90 1.09
C ILE A 96 8.14 4.74 1.23
N PHE A 97 7.45 5.02 0.13
CA PHE A 97 6.22 5.80 0.12
C PHE A 97 5.14 5.17 1.01
N PHE A 98 4.82 3.89 0.80
CA PHE A 98 3.82 3.18 1.60
C PHE A 98 4.27 3.00 3.05
N GLY A 99 5.57 2.81 3.30
CA GLY A 99 6.14 2.74 4.65
C GLY A 99 5.96 4.03 5.44
N VAL A 100 6.15 5.19 4.80
CA VAL A 100 5.92 6.50 5.42
C VAL A 100 4.45 6.70 5.76
N ILE A 101 3.54 6.31 4.87
CA ILE A 101 2.10 6.41 5.13
C ILE A 101 1.69 5.46 6.26
N LEU A 102 2.18 4.22 6.22
CA LEU A 102 1.92 3.22 7.27
C LEU A 102 2.40 3.72 8.64
N TYR A 103 3.59 4.30 8.71
CA TYR A 103 4.11 4.88 9.95
C TYR A 103 3.17 5.94 10.54
N GLU A 104 2.62 6.83 9.71
CA GLU A 104 1.68 7.85 10.18
C GLU A 104 0.33 7.29 10.60
N VAL A 105 -0.17 6.29 9.87
CA VAL A 105 -1.39 5.57 10.24
C VAL A 105 -1.20 4.86 11.58
N MET A 106 -0.09 4.15 11.79
CA MET A 106 0.23 3.48 13.04
C MET A 106 0.38 4.48 14.19
N ARG A 107 1.07 5.61 13.96
CA ARG A 107 1.21 6.68 14.96
C ARG A 107 -0.13 7.26 15.38
N PHE A 108 -1.10 7.32 14.47
CA PHE A 108 -2.46 7.75 14.80
C PHE A 108 -3.21 6.69 15.62
N LEU A 109 -3.14 5.41 15.23
CA LEU A 109 -3.85 4.32 15.89
C LEU A 109 -3.41 4.07 17.33
N VAL A 110 -2.12 4.27 17.62
CA VAL A 110 -1.56 4.07 18.99
C VAL A 110 -1.96 5.20 19.96
N ARG A 111 -2.42 6.35 19.47
CA ARG A 111 -2.84 7.45 20.32
C ARG A 111 -4.11 7.11 21.10
N PRO A 112 -4.20 7.52 22.38
CA PRO A 112 -5.43 7.35 23.14
C PRO A 112 -6.58 8.16 22.50
N GLY A 113 -7.77 7.59 22.47
CA GLY A 113 -8.97 8.23 21.90
C GLY A 113 -10.14 7.26 21.85
N TYR A 114 -11.35 7.80 21.68
CA TYR A 114 -12.56 7.00 21.48
C TYR A 114 -12.64 6.48 20.06
N ILE A 115 -13.34 5.36 19.88
CA ILE A 115 -13.62 4.82 18.53
C ILE A 115 -14.53 5.78 17.79
N ASN A 116 -14.06 6.14 16.60
CA ASN A 116 -14.80 6.89 15.61
C ASN A 116 -14.52 6.29 14.22
N LEU A 117 -15.17 6.79 13.20
CA LEU A 117 -14.97 6.33 11.81
C LEU A 117 -13.52 6.48 11.35
N ASP A 118 -12.81 7.52 11.79
CA ASP A 118 -11.39 7.72 11.49
C ASP A 118 -10.52 6.54 11.94
N ILE A 119 -10.76 5.99 13.15
CA ILE A 119 -9.99 4.86 13.69
C ILE A 119 -10.28 3.60 12.90
N ILE A 120 -11.54 3.34 12.56
CA ILE A 120 -11.94 2.17 11.76
C ILE A 120 -11.30 2.25 10.37
N SER A 121 -11.42 3.40 9.71
CA SER A 121 -10.86 3.62 8.38
C SER A 121 -9.32 3.57 8.39
N ALA A 122 -8.66 4.19 9.38
CA ALA A 122 -7.22 4.12 9.56
C ALA A 122 -6.73 2.69 9.79
N SER A 123 -7.51 1.90 10.52
CA SER A 123 -7.22 0.50 10.77
C SER A 123 -7.25 -0.33 9.49
N ALA A 124 -8.28 -0.13 8.66
CA ALA A 124 -8.35 -0.78 7.35
C ALA A 124 -7.22 -0.32 6.43
N CYS A 125 -6.89 0.99 6.42
CA CYS A 125 -5.75 1.53 5.68
C CYS A 125 -4.45 0.85 6.05
N GLY A 126 -4.16 0.67 7.35
CA GLY A 126 -2.93 0.03 7.81
C GLY A 126 -2.80 -1.40 7.30
N TYR A 127 -3.89 -2.16 7.26
CA TYR A 127 -3.90 -3.51 6.71
C TYR A 127 -3.57 -3.54 5.21
N LEU A 128 -4.21 -2.66 4.42
CA LEU A 128 -3.96 -2.55 2.99
C LEU A 128 -2.56 -2.02 2.66
N LEU A 129 -2.03 -1.10 3.48
CA LEU A 129 -0.66 -0.58 3.33
C LEU A 129 0.40 -1.66 3.56
N ILE A 130 0.18 -2.63 4.44
CA ILE A 130 1.08 -3.78 4.61
C ILE A 130 1.04 -4.65 3.35
N ILE A 131 -0.12 -4.85 2.72
CA ILE A 131 -0.23 -5.54 1.42
C ILE A 131 0.59 -4.80 0.37
N GLU A 132 0.43 -3.49 0.22
CA GLU A 132 1.17 -2.67 -0.76
C GLU A 132 2.69 -2.76 -0.56
N MET A 133 3.14 -2.68 0.69
CA MET A 133 4.57 -2.85 0.99
C MET A 133 5.08 -4.24 0.59
N HIS A 134 4.30 -5.29 0.82
CA HIS A 134 4.63 -6.65 0.39
C HIS A 134 4.69 -6.75 -1.14
N VAL A 135 3.70 -6.20 -1.85
CA VAL A 135 3.64 -6.14 -3.31
C VAL A 135 4.90 -5.51 -3.88
N PHE A 136 5.24 -4.30 -3.45
CA PHE A 136 6.38 -3.58 -4.04
C PHE A 136 7.74 -4.13 -3.60
N LEU A 137 7.85 -4.70 -2.40
CA LEU A 137 9.07 -5.41 -2.00
C LEU A 137 9.27 -6.68 -2.81
N MET A 138 8.21 -7.45 -3.07
CA MET A 138 8.29 -8.61 -3.96
C MET A 138 8.54 -8.20 -5.41
N SER A 139 7.94 -7.13 -5.88
CA SER A 139 8.21 -6.53 -7.19
C SER A 139 9.70 -6.22 -7.36
N PHE A 140 10.32 -5.55 -6.38
CA PHE A 140 11.76 -5.28 -6.39
C PHE A 140 12.59 -6.56 -6.54
N LEU A 141 12.27 -7.60 -5.75
CA LEU A 141 13.01 -8.86 -5.77
C LEU A 141 12.80 -9.64 -7.07
N LEU A 142 11.59 -9.61 -7.61
CA LEU A 142 11.21 -10.27 -8.84
C LEU A 142 11.90 -9.63 -10.06
N TYR A 143 11.92 -8.31 -10.17
CA TYR A 143 12.64 -7.62 -11.24
C TYR A 143 14.15 -7.79 -11.14
N ARG A 144 14.70 -7.93 -9.95
CA ARG A 144 16.11 -8.24 -9.73
C ARG A 144 16.49 -9.69 -10.09
N ASN A 145 15.59 -10.62 -9.80
CA ASN A 145 15.76 -12.03 -10.15
C ASN A 145 14.41 -12.65 -10.53
N PRO A 146 14.07 -12.74 -11.83
CA PRO A 146 12.81 -13.28 -12.32
C PRO A 146 12.47 -14.70 -11.83
N GLU A 147 13.47 -15.51 -11.51
CA GLU A 147 13.26 -16.87 -11.01
C GLU A 147 12.94 -16.93 -9.51
N SER A 148 12.97 -15.79 -8.82
CA SER A 148 12.77 -15.72 -7.36
C SER A 148 11.34 -16.01 -6.91
N LEU A 149 10.34 -15.73 -7.79
CA LEU A 149 8.95 -16.15 -7.66
C LEU A 149 8.54 -16.96 -8.89
N GLY A 150 7.82 -18.07 -8.70
CA GLY A 150 7.33 -18.88 -9.80
C GLY A 150 6.05 -18.31 -10.43
N THR A 151 5.89 -18.53 -11.74
CA THR A 151 4.65 -18.32 -12.51
C THR A 151 4.18 -16.89 -12.73
N ILE A 152 5.01 -15.85 -12.52
CA ILE A 152 4.66 -14.46 -12.81
C ILE A 152 5.25 -14.04 -14.16
N ASP A 153 4.40 -13.50 -15.03
CA ASP A 153 4.80 -12.96 -16.33
C ASP A 153 5.26 -11.50 -16.19
N LEU A 154 6.52 -11.25 -16.55
CA LEU A 154 7.14 -9.92 -16.52
C LEU A 154 7.05 -9.16 -17.85
N THR A 155 6.42 -9.73 -18.88
CA THR A 155 6.30 -9.07 -20.19
C THR A 155 5.46 -7.81 -20.11
N ASN A 156 4.51 -7.76 -19.18
CA ASN A 156 3.68 -6.59 -18.91
C ASN A 156 3.72 -6.23 -17.40
N PRO A 157 4.17 -5.03 -17.04
CA PRO A 157 4.19 -4.59 -15.64
C PRO A 157 2.84 -4.65 -14.93
N ALA A 158 1.73 -4.46 -15.65
CA ALA A 158 0.39 -4.56 -15.10
C ALA A 158 0.04 -5.99 -14.66
N THR A 159 0.38 -6.99 -15.50
CA THR A 159 0.19 -8.41 -15.15
C THR A 159 0.99 -8.76 -13.90
N ALA A 160 2.27 -8.41 -13.89
CA ALA A 160 3.13 -8.66 -12.74
C ALA A 160 2.60 -7.99 -11.46
N TYR A 161 2.09 -6.75 -11.54
CA TYR A 161 1.49 -6.07 -10.39
C TYR A 161 0.23 -6.77 -9.89
N ILE A 162 -0.70 -7.15 -10.77
CA ILE A 162 -1.94 -7.85 -10.40
C ILE A 162 -1.62 -9.20 -9.74
N ASP A 163 -0.69 -9.97 -10.30
CA ASP A 163 -0.24 -11.24 -9.73
C ASP A 163 0.39 -11.06 -8.34
N LEU A 164 1.17 -9.98 -8.16
CA LEU A 164 1.76 -9.67 -6.86
C LEU A 164 0.74 -9.17 -5.84
N VAL A 165 -0.28 -8.40 -6.24
CA VAL A 165 -1.41 -8.00 -5.37
C VAL A 165 -2.17 -9.24 -4.90
N TYR A 166 -2.49 -10.14 -5.84
CA TYR A 166 -3.11 -11.42 -5.51
C TYR A 166 -2.25 -12.21 -4.52
N TYR A 167 -0.97 -12.44 -4.86
CA TYR A 167 -0.03 -13.18 -4.03
C TYR A 167 0.10 -12.60 -2.61
N ALA A 168 0.37 -11.30 -2.51
CA ALA A 168 0.52 -10.63 -1.22
C ALA A 168 -0.76 -10.74 -0.37
N SER A 169 -1.93 -10.59 -1.01
CA SER A 169 -3.22 -10.69 -0.33
C SER A 169 -3.48 -12.08 0.21
N ILE A 170 -3.25 -13.15 -0.57
CA ILE A 170 -3.47 -14.53 -0.10
C ILE A 170 -2.46 -14.98 0.96
N VAL A 171 -1.24 -14.44 0.94
CA VAL A 171 -0.26 -14.66 2.02
C VAL A 171 -0.71 -13.97 3.30
N GLN A 172 -1.10 -12.69 3.23
CA GLN A 172 -1.49 -11.91 4.40
C GLN A 172 -2.79 -12.40 5.05
N THR A 173 -3.73 -12.89 4.25
CA THR A 173 -4.99 -13.50 4.72
C THR A 173 -4.82 -14.97 5.12
N THR A 174 -3.62 -15.54 5.01
CA THR A 174 -3.31 -16.95 5.32
C THR A 174 -4.03 -17.99 4.45
N ILE A 175 -4.58 -17.59 3.30
CA ILE A 175 -5.26 -18.50 2.35
C ILE A 175 -4.22 -19.38 1.66
N GLY A 176 -3.21 -18.77 1.00
CA GLY A 176 -2.04 -19.44 0.45
C GLY A 176 -2.36 -20.59 -0.51
N PHE A 177 -3.00 -20.33 -1.65
CA PHE A 177 -3.34 -21.37 -2.65
C PHE A 177 -2.12 -22.11 -3.20
N GLY A 178 -0.92 -21.48 -3.20
CA GLY A 178 0.33 -22.09 -3.63
C GLY A 178 0.56 -22.13 -5.14
N ASP A 179 -0.29 -21.52 -5.92
CA ASP A 179 -0.17 -21.33 -7.37
C ASP A 179 0.97 -20.37 -7.72
N ILE A 180 1.08 -19.26 -7.01
CA ILE A 180 2.27 -18.40 -6.99
C ILE A 180 3.07 -18.74 -5.73
N SER A 181 4.33 -19.13 -5.88
CA SER A 181 5.16 -19.55 -4.75
C SER A 181 6.58 -18.98 -4.80
N PRO A 182 7.14 -18.56 -3.66
CA PRO A 182 8.52 -18.07 -3.59
C PRO A 182 9.50 -19.23 -3.80
N LYS A 183 10.50 -19.01 -4.66
CA LYS A 183 11.54 -19.99 -5.00
C LYS A 183 12.85 -19.72 -4.27
N ALA A 184 13.28 -18.46 -4.24
CA ALA A 184 14.52 -18.08 -3.58
C ALA A 184 14.36 -18.05 -2.04
N HIS A 185 15.45 -18.27 -1.30
CA HIS A 185 15.43 -18.26 0.17
C HIS A 185 14.95 -16.93 0.74
N TYR A 186 15.37 -15.80 0.16
CA TYR A 186 14.98 -14.47 0.61
C TYR A 186 13.50 -14.17 0.33
N THR A 187 12.95 -14.57 -0.82
CA THR A 187 11.51 -14.38 -1.08
C THR A 187 10.65 -15.26 -0.17
N LYS A 188 11.10 -16.49 0.16
CA LYS A 188 10.44 -17.36 1.14
C LYS A 188 10.38 -16.71 2.53
N LEU A 189 11.49 -16.15 3.00
CA LEU A 189 11.57 -15.54 4.33
C LEU A 189 10.78 -14.23 4.41
N ILE A 190 10.82 -13.41 3.35
CA ILE A 190 10.06 -12.16 3.30
C ILE A 190 8.55 -12.46 3.25
N SER A 191 8.11 -13.43 2.46
CA SER A 191 6.69 -13.85 2.44
C SER A 191 6.23 -14.33 3.81
N ALA A 192 7.03 -15.15 4.47
CA ALA A 192 6.73 -15.61 5.83
C ALA A 192 6.66 -14.43 6.84
N LEU A 193 7.60 -13.47 6.73
CA LEU A 193 7.60 -12.26 7.55
C LEU A 193 6.32 -11.45 7.36
N PHE A 194 5.91 -11.19 6.12
CA PHE A 194 4.68 -10.43 5.85
C PHE A 194 3.42 -11.19 6.29
N GLY A 195 3.39 -12.52 6.17
CA GLY A 195 2.31 -13.34 6.74
C GLY A 195 2.19 -13.17 8.26
N ILE A 196 3.32 -13.25 8.97
CA ILE A 196 3.38 -13.02 10.43
C ILE A 196 2.96 -11.59 10.79
N VAL A 197 3.49 -10.58 10.09
CA VAL A 197 3.16 -9.17 10.32
C VAL A 197 1.67 -8.91 10.09
N GLY A 198 1.08 -9.48 9.03
CA GLY A 198 -0.35 -9.34 8.75
C GLY A 198 -1.23 -9.94 9.84
N GLN A 199 -0.90 -11.14 10.31
CA GLN A 199 -1.62 -11.78 11.43
C GLN A 199 -1.46 -10.99 12.71
N PHE A 200 -0.24 -10.57 13.04
CA PHE A 200 0.03 -9.77 14.24
C PHE A 200 -0.71 -8.44 14.18
N TYR A 201 -0.74 -7.79 13.02
CA TYR A 201 -1.51 -6.56 12.82
C TYR A 201 -2.98 -6.77 13.12
N THR A 202 -3.61 -7.83 12.60
CA THR A 202 -5.02 -8.14 12.81
C THR A 202 -5.33 -8.36 14.29
N VAL A 203 -4.49 -9.11 15.00
CA VAL A 203 -4.69 -9.38 16.45
C VAL A 203 -4.54 -8.10 17.27
N VAL A 204 -3.49 -7.31 17.02
CA VAL A 204 -3.26 -6.03 17.72
C VAL A 204 -4.37 -5.04 17.41
N LEU A 205 -4.85 -4.98 16.18
CA LEU A 205 -5.94 -4.12 15.76
C LEU A 205 -7.22 -4.45 16.54
N ILE A 206 -7.62 -5.73 16.59
CA ILE A 206 -8.79 -6.15 17.34
C ILE A 206 -8.63 -5.76 18.80
N GLY A 207 -7.44 -5.99 19.41
CA GLY A 207 -7.14 -5.58 20.77
C GLY A 207 -7.30 -4.09 21.02
N ILE A 208 -6.80 -3.25 20.12
CA ILE A 208 -6.95 -1.78 20.20
C ILE A 208 -8.43 -1.38 20.10
N LEU A 209 -9.17 -1.93 19.14
CA LEU A 209 -10.58 -1.63 18.96
C LEU A 209 -11.38 -2.04 20.20
N LEU A 210 -11.20 -3.25 20.71
CA LEU A 210 -11.90 -3.72 21.92
C LEU A 210 -11.57 -2.86 23.14
N SER A 211 -10.30 -2.50 23.34
CA SER A 211 -9.88 -1.63 24.45
C SER A 211 -10.56 -0.26 24.39
N LYS A 212 -10.68 0.31 23.20
CA LYS A 212 -11.33 1.62 23.01
C LYS A 212 -12.85 1.56 23.15
N PHE A 213 -13.49 0.42 22.83
CA PHE A 213 -14.92 0.20 23.11
C PHE A 213 -15.24 0.10 24.59
N SER A 214 -14.31 -0.44 25.39
CA SER A 214 -14.52 -0.67 26.81
C SER A 214 -14.30 0.57 27.67
N THR A 215 -13.80 1.67 27.10
CA THR A 215 -13.60 2.93 27.84
C THR A 215 -14.93 3.67 27.89
N PRO A 216 -15.55 3.89 29.08
CA PRO A 216 -16.79 4.62 29.21
C PRO A 216 -16.64 6.04 28.64
N SER A 217 -17.62 6.54 27.88
CA SER A 217 -17.71 7.96 27.56
C SER A 217 -17.81 8.72 28.88
N GLN A 218 -16.83 9.54 29.20
CA GLN A 218 -16.98 10.55 30.24
C GLN A 218 -17.91 11.63 29.69
N ASP A 219 -19.20 11.37 29.72
CA ASP A 219 -20.23 12.40 29.57
C ASP A 219 -20.20 13.24 30.86
N THR A 220 -19.51 14.36 30.81
CA THR A 220 -19.69 15.49 31.74
C THR A 220 -19.81 16.76 30.96
#